data_0b9f759ab5144e6514056ab71f9b5af9
#
_entry.id   0b9f759ab5144e6514056ab71f9b5af9
#
_cell.length_a   1.000
_cell.length_b   1.000
_cell.length_c   1.000
_cell.angle_alpha   90.00
_cell.angle_beta   90.00
_cell.angle_gamma   90.00
#
_symmetry.space_group_name_H-M   'P 1'
#
loop_
_entity.id
_entity.type
_entity.pdbx_description
1 polymer ?
#
loop_
_entity_poly.entity_id
_entity_poly.type
_entity_poly.pdbx_seq_one_letter_code
_entity_poly.pdbx_strand_id
1 'polypeptide(L)'
;QGRDLLPALVAALNWGQDWSDKEPTGERLVHTNCGQPLKKAVVCSECHQVVDPRDVRFESRIRTRSKGRERFAKMRYVEQALLERQRPCSIARTMATIGDPWSFLIIRECFYGVRRFDIFQRRLSIASNILAARLKRFVAAGILKTRPVPDQPHLSEYRMTEKGMALYAIPLAIIAWGDKWLADDKGPPLILTHKSCGHT
;
A
#
# COMPACT_ATOMS: atom_id res chain seq x y z
N GLN A 1 -17.37 -7.43 11.03
CA GLN A 1 -16.69 -6.94 9.83
C GLN A 1 -15.97 -5.60 10.08
N GLY A 2 -16.67 -4.54 10.53
CA GLY A 2 -16.08 -3.20 10.68
C GLY A 2 -14.92 -3.13 11.69
N ARG A 3 -15.01 -3.85 12.81
CA ARG A 3 -13.92 -3.89 13.81
C ARG A 3 -12.62 -4.48 13.28
N ASP A 4 -12.69 -5.41 12.33
CA ASP A 4 -11.54 -6.06 11.75
C ASP A 4 -10.76 -5.16 10.76
N LEU A 5 -11.31 -3.99 10.40
CA LEU A 5 -10.60 -2.94 9.66
C LEU A 5 -9.72 -2.06 10.56
N LEU A 6 -9.87 -2.15 11.89
CA LEU A 6 -9.05 -1.36 12.82
C LEU A 6 -7.53 -1.47 12.54
N PRO A 7 -6.98 -2.65 12.24
CA PRO A 7 -5.58 -2.78 11.87
C PRO A 7 -5.14 -1.90 10.70
N ALA A 8 -5.98 -1.77 9.67
CA ALA A 8 -5.69 -0.93 8.51
C ALA A 8 -5.73 0.56 8.87
N LEU A 9 -6.69 0.97 9.71
CA LEU A 9 -6.80 2.34 10.19
C LEU A 9 -5.61 2.72 11.08
N VAL A 10 -5.18 1.83 11.99
CA VAL A 10 -3.98 2.05 12.82
C VAL A 10 -2.74 2.18 11.95
N ALA A 11 -2.57 1.32 10.94
CA ALA A 11 -1.44 1.41 10.02
C ALA A 11 -1.45 2.72 9.23
N ALA A 12 -2.62 3.16 8.75
CA ALA A 12 -2.76 4.42 8.03
C ALA A 12 -2.48 5.64 8.93
N LEU A 13 -2.95 5.61 10.19
CA LEU A 13 -2.67 6.65 11.17
C LEU A 13 -1.18 6.75 11.45
N ASN A 14 -0.53 5.63 11.77
CA ASN A 14 0.90 5.61 12.09
C ASN A 14 1.74 6.11 10.90
N TRP A 15 1.45 5.64 9.68
CA TRP A 15 2.17 6.11 8.50
C TRP A 15 2.01 7.62 8.28
N GLY A 16 0.78 8.13 8.43
CA GLY A 16 0.51 9.57 8.29
C GLY A 16 1.16 10.43 9.39
N GLN A 17 1.42 9.87 10.57
CA GLN A 17 2.17 10.52 11.64
C GLN A 17 3.67 10.51 11.38
N ASP A 18 4.21 9.35 11.05
CA ASP A 18 5.66 9.14 10.97
C ASP A 18 6.28 9.74 9.69
N TRP A 19 5.50 9.87 8.61
CA TRP A 19 6.00 10.23 7.28
C TRP A 19 5.40 11.50 6.67
N SER A 20 4.60 12.25 7.42
CA SER A 20 4.09 13.55 6.96
C SER A 20 5.13 14.63 7.21
N ASP A 21 5.31 15.51 6.23
CA ASP A 21 6.14 16.71 6.36
C ASP A 21 5.41 17.85 7.10
N LYS A 22 4.18 17.62 7.56
CA LYS A 22 3.36 18.58 8.31
C LYS A 22 3.48 18.37 9.81
N GLU A 23 3.16 19.42 10.55
CA GLU A 23 3.07 19.37 12.02
C GLU A 23 2.25 18.17 12.52
N PRO A 24 2.65 17.57 13.66
CA PRO A 24 1.91 16.47 14.27
C PRO A 24 0.44 16.84 14.48
N THR A 25 -0.46 15.89 14.22
CA THR A 25 -1.91 16.11 14.34
C THR A 25 -2.41 16.07 15.78
N GLY A 26 -1.56 15.66 16.73
CA GLY A 26 -1.96 15.43 18.12
C GLY A 26 -2.82 14.17 18.34
N GLU A 27 -3.26 13.52 17.27
CA GLU A 27 -4.02 12.27 17.37
C GLU A 27 -3.13 11.15 17.92
N ARG A 28 -3.60 10.44 18.94
CA ARG A 28 -2.90 9.29 19.51
C ARG A 28 -3.90 8.17 19.77
N LEU A 29 -3.57 6.98 19.29
CA LEU A 29 -4.22 5.77 19.76
C LEU A 29 -3.37 5.19 20.88
N VAL A 30 -3.99 4.95 22.03
CA VAL A 30 -3.34 4.38 23.20
C VAL A 30 -3.93 3.00 23.50
N HIS A 31 -3.08 2.07 23.86
CA HIS A 31 -3.50 0.77 24.35
C HIS A 31 -4.06 0.92 25.77
N THR A 32 -5.32 0.61 25.94
CA THR A 32 -6.06 0.88 27.20
C THR A 32 -5.43 0.21 28.43
N ASN A 33 -4.82 -0.97 28.24
CA ASN A 33 -4.27 -1.73 29.36
C ASN A 33 -2.91 -1.18 29.86
N CYS A 34 -2.10 -0.60 29.00
CA CYS A 34 -0.76 -0.13 29.38
C CYS A 34 -0.52 1.37 29.17
N GLY A 35 -1.48 2.10 28.58
CA GLY A 35 -1.38 3.54 28.34
C GLY A 35 -0.35 3.94 27.28
N GLN A 36 0.31 2.98 26.63
CA GLN A 36 1.35 3.28 25.63
C GLN A 36 0.74 3.56 24.25
N PRO A 37 1.41 4.37 23.41
CA PRO A 37 0.98 4.60 22.03
C PRO A 37 0.87 3.28 21.26
N LEU A 38 -0.25 3.09 20.56
CA LEU A 38 -0.48 1.91 19.77
C LEU A 38 0.28 2.04 18.44
N LYS A 39 1.39 1.32 18.33
CA LYS A 39 2.12 1.14 17.08
C LYS A 39 1.85 -0.23 16.51
N LYS A 40 1.69 -0.31 15.18
CA LYS A 40 1.45 -1.56 14.50
C LYS A 40 2.71 -2.03 13.78
N ALA A 41 3.16 -3.23 14.09
CA ALA A 41 4.13 -3.98 13.31
C ALA A 41 3.44 -5.15 12.61
N VAL A 42 3.92 -5.51 11.43
CA VAL A 42 3.58 -6.76 10.78
C VAL A 42 4.49 -7.83 11.34
N VAL A 43 3.92 -8.87 11.90
CA VAL A 43 4.66 -10.03 12.45
C VAL A 43 4.19 -11.31 11.76
N CYS A 44 5.10 -12.25 11.58
CA CYS A 44 4.77 -13.58 11.08
C CYS A 44 3.99 -14.35 12.15
N SER A 45 2.89 -15.01 11.77
CA SER A 45 2.07 -15.83 12.68
C SER A 45 2.83 -16.98 13.30
N GLU A 46 3.82 -17.51 12.60
CA GLU A 46 4.55 -18.71 13.01
C GLU A 46 5.84 -18.41 13.76
N CYS A 47 6.73 -17.60 13.16
CA CYS A 47 8.02 -17.32 13.80
C CYS A 47 8.01 -16.08 14.70
N HIS A 48 6.92 -15.32 14.74
CA HIS A 48 6.70 -14.10 15.52
C HIS A 48 7.70 -12.97 15.28
N GLN A 49 8.52 -13.08 14.25
CA GLN A 49 9.45 -12.01 13.87
C GLN A 49 8.73 -10.90 13.09
N VAL A 50 9.25 -9.68 13.21
CA VAL A 50 8.79 -8.55 12.41
C VAL A 50 9.15 -8.81 10.95
N VAL A 51 8.17 -8.68 10.08
CA VAL A 51 8.29 -8.96 8.65
C VAL A 51 8.72 -7.70 7.90
N ASP A 52 9.90 -7.74 7.27
CA ASP A 52 10.28 -6.76 6.26
C ASP A 52 9.57 -7.11 4.93
N PRO A 53 8.99 -6.14 4.21
CA PRO A 53 8.37 -6.40 2.91
C PRO A 53 9.29 -7.07 1.88
N ARG A 54 10.61 -6.88 2.01
CA ARG A 54 11.61 -7.49 1.14
C ARG A 54 11.77 -8.99 1.40
N ASP A 55 11.39 -9.43 2.60
CA ASP A 55 11.45 -10.82 3.04
C ASP A 55 10.13 -11.58 2.83
N VAL A 56 9.28 -11.07 1.96
CA VAL A 56 8.02 -11.72 1.58
C VAL A 56 8.05 -12.13 0.11
N ARG A 57 7.64 -13.37 -0.15
CA ARG A 57 7.29 -13.84 -1.49
C ARG A 57 5.78 -13.88 -1.60
N PHE A 58 5.27 -13.49 -2.76
CA PHE A 58 3.85 -13.58 -3.06
C PHE A 58 3.60 -14.54 -4.23
N GLU A 59 2.49 -15.25 -4.15
CA GLU A 59 1.99 -16.11 -5.22
C GLU A 59 0.52 -15.81 -5.47
N SER A 60 0.18 -15.47 -6.72
CA SER A 60 -1.22 -15.25 -7.10
C SER A 60 -1.82 -16.55 -7.62
N ARG A 61 -2.90 -17.01 -7.01
CA ARG A 61 -3.69 -18.14 -7.50
C ARG A 61 -4.60 -17.77 -8.66
N ILE A 62 -4.89 -16.50 -8.84
CA ILE A 62 -5.72 -16.02 -9.94
C ILE A 62 -4.84 -15.81 -11.16
N ARG A 63 -5.02 -16.64 -12.19
CA ARG A 63 -4.58 -16.32 -13.54
C ARG A 63 -5.54 -15.26 -14.09
N THR A 64 -5.16 -14.01 -13.96
CA THR A 64 -5.93 -12.89 -14.53
C THR A 64 -5.94 -12.99 -16.06
N ARG A 65 -6.96 -13.62 -16.60
CA ARG A 65 -7.45 -13.25 -17.92
C ARG A 65 -8.26 -11.97 -17.71
N SER A 66 -7.67 -10.81 -18.00
CA SER A 66 -8.42 -9.57 -18.07
C SER A 66 -9.37 -9.64 -19.27
N LYS A 67 -10.55 -10.18 -19.05
CA LYS A 67 -11.69 -9.99 -19.96
C LYS A 67 -12.40 -8.73 -19.50
N GLY A 68 -12.19 -7.66 -20.24
CA GLY A 68 -12.98 -6.44 -20.12
C GLY A 68 -12.26 -5.30 -19.39
N ARG A 69 -12.25 -4.13 -20.01
CA ARG A 69 -12.00 -2.85 -19.35
C ARG A 69 -13.15 -2.63 -18.36
N GLU A 70 -13.03 -3.05 -17.13
CA GLU A 70 -13.85 -2.52 -16.06
C GLU A 70 -13.59 -1.02 -16.01
N ARG A 71 -14.59 -0.25 -16.35
CA ARG A 71 -14.56 1.21 -16.20
C ARG A 71 -14.68 1.47 -14.70
N PHE A 72 -13.55 1.56 -14.00
CA PHE A 72 -13.57 2.23 -12.71
C PHE A 72 -14.16 3.63 -12.96
N ALA A 73 -15.28 3.94 -12.30
CA ALA A 73 -15.87 5.25 -12.36
C ALA A 73 -14.78 6.29 -12.13
N LYS A 74 -14.90 7.48 -12.76
CA LYS A 74 -13.94 8.58 -12.60
C LYS A 74 -13.84 8.99 -11.13
N MET A 75 -13.13 8.21 -10.34
CA MET A 75 -12.84 8.58 -8.96
C MET A 75 -11.80 9.70 -8.99
N ARG A 76 -12.25 10.86 -8.59
CA ARG A 76 -11.41 12.05 -8.47
C ARG A 76 -10.46 11.85 -7.29
N TYR A 77 -9.22 12.18 -7.50
CA TYR A 77 -8.27 12.39 -6.40
C TYR A 77 -8.83 13.49 -5.48
N VAL A 78 -8.84 13.21 -4.19
CA VAL A 78 -9.24 14.20 -3.19
C VAL A 78 -7.98 14.86 -2.66
N GLU A 79 -7.90 16.18 -2.77
CA GLU A 79 -6.77 16.95 -2.24
C GLU A 79 -6.72 16.84 -0.71
N GLN A 80 -5.52 16.74 -0.16
CA GLN A 80 -5.31 16.65 1.30
C GLN A 80 -5.97 17.82 2.05
N ALA A 81 -5.85 19.03 1.51
CA ALA A 81 -6.46 20.21 2.11
C ALA A 81 -7.98 20.05 2.30
N LEU A 82 -8.66 19.34 1.38
CA LEU A 82 -10.10 19.08 1.50
C LEU A 82 -10.41 18.06 2.60
N LEU A 83 -9.55 17.06 2.77
CA LEU A 83 -9.71 16.03 3.81
C LEU A 83 -9.40 16.55 5.22
N GLU A 84 -8.57 17.58 5.33
CA GLU A 84 -8.18 18.22 6.60
C GLU A 84 -8.91 19.53 6.89
N ARG A 85 -10.02 19.82 6.19
CA ARG A 85 -10.75 21.09 6.29
C ARG A 85 -11.15 21.48 7.72
N GLN A 86 -11.53 20.51 8.52
CA GLN A 86 -12.03 20.78 9.88
C GLN A 86 -10.95 20.60 10.95
N ARG A 87 -10.04 19.66 10.76
CA ARG A 87 -8.94 19.40 11.67
C ARG A 87 -7.83 18.61 10.97
N PRO A 88 -6.57 18.77 11.39
CA PRO A 88 -5.48 17.91 10.96
C PRO A 88 -5.79 16.45 11.28
N CYS A 89 -5.57 15.54 10.33
CA CYS A 89 -5.86 14.12 10.48
C CYS A 89 -4.78 13.28 9.80
N SER A 90 -4.09 12.44 10.57
CA SER A 90 -3.01 11.57 10.06
C SER A 90 -3.53 10.54 9.05
N ILE A 91 -4.72 9.98 9.27
CA ILE A 91 -5.35 9.06 8.32
C ILE A 91 -5.67 9.80 7.00
N ALA A 92 -6.18 11.04 7.07
CA ALA A 92 -6.46 11.85 5.89
C ALA A 92 -5.19 12.09 5.05
N ARG A 93 -4.03 12.30 5.69
CA ARG A 93 -2.73 12.45 5.01
C ARG A 93 -2.33 11.19 4.25
N THR A 94 -2.53 10.03 4.86
CA THR A 94 -2.30 8.74 4.20
C THR A 94 -3.27 8.53 3.04
N MET A 95 -4.56 8.81 3.26
CA MET A 95 -5.59 8.66 2.22
C MET A 95 -5.39 9.65 1.06
N ALA A 96 -4.91 10.86 1.32
CA ALA A 96 -4.50 11.79 0.26
C ALA A 96 -3.38 11.22 -0.62
N THR A 97 -2.58 10.32 -0.10
CA THR A 97 -1.45 9.72 -0.80
C THR A 97 -1.85 8.47 -1.60
N ILE A 98 -2.56 7.54 -0.95
CA ILE A 98 -2.88 6.22 -1.52
C ILE A 98 -4.38 5.91 -1.59
N GLY A 99 -5.26 6.84 -1.23
CA GLY A 99 -6.69 6.57 -1.06
C GLY A 99 -7.49 6.43 -2.36
N ASP A 100 -6.93 6.77 -3.52
CA ASP A 100 -7.59 6.46 -4.79
C ASP A 100 -7.21 5.04 -5.27
N PRO A 101 -8.11 4.32 -5.95
CA PRO A 101 -7.89 2.93 -6.36
C PRO A 101 -6.63 2.72 -7.19
N TRP A 102 -6.31 3.64 -8.10
CA TRP A 102 -5.12 3.50 -8.95
C TRP A 102 -3.83 3.67 -8.15
N SER A 103 -3.80 4.66 -7.24
CA SER A 103 -2.66 4.84 -6.32
C SER A 103 -2.44 3.61 -5.46
N PHE A 104 -3.50 3.06 -4.87
CA PHE A 104 -3.42 1.85 -4.06
C PHE A 104 -2.93 0.64 -4.87
N LEU A 105 -3.48 0.42 -6.08
CA LEU A 105 -3.08 -0.69 -6.93
C LEU A 105 -1.63 -0.56 -7.43
N ILE A 106 -1.16 0.65 -7.74
CA ILE A 106 0.25 0.87 -8.11
C ILE A 106 1.18 0.53 -6.94
N ILE A 107 0.87 0.96 -5.72
CA ILE A 107 1.65 0.61 -4.53
C ILE A 107 1.66 -0.91 -4.30
N ARG A 108 0.52 -1.59 -4.45
CA ARG A 108 0.45 -3.05 -4.40
C ARG A 108 1.38 -3.70 -5.43
N GLU A 109 1.38 -3.25 -6.66
CA GLU A 109 2.27 -3.77 -7.71
C GLU A 109 3.75 -3.52 -7.38
N CYS A 110 4.09 -2.39 -6.74
CA CYS A 110 5.45 -2.15 -6.26
C CYS A 110 5.89 -3.22 -5.25
N PHE A 111 5.02 -3.62 -4.32
CA PHE A 111 5.29 -4.72 -3.38
C PHE A 111 5.42 -6.07 -4.09
N TYR A 112 4.75 -6.24 -5.22
CA TYR A 112 4.94 -7.42 -6.09
C TYR A 112 6.19 -7.34 -6.99
N GLY A 113 7.07 -6.36 -6.73
CA GLY A 113 8.35 -6.19 -7.43
C GLY A 113 8.25 -5.55 -8.81
N VAL A 114 7.09 -5.02 -9.19
CA VAL A 114 6.95 -4.27 -10.45
C VAL A 114 7.69 -2.94 -10.32
N ARG A 115 8.52 -2.63 -11.32
CA ARG A 115 9.39 -1.44 -11.31
C ARG A 115 9.32 -0.63 -12.59
N ARG A 116 8.86 -1.20 -13.69
CA ARG A 116 8.86 -0.57 -15.02
C ARG A 116 7.49 -0.05 -15.39
N PHE A 117 7.44 1.09 -16.05
CA PHE A 117 6.21 1.74 -16.49
C PHE A 117 5.34 0.83 -17.36
N ASP A 118 5.94 0.20 -18.36
CA ASP A 118 5.26 -0.71 -19.30
C ASP A 118 4.66 -1.93 -18.59
N ILE A 119 5.32 -2.45 -17.55
CA ILE A 119 4.83 -3.57 -16.74
C ILE A 119 3.64 -3.14 -15.89
N PHE A 120 3.70 -1.96 -15.21
CA PHE A 120 2.55 -1.41 -14.49
C PHE A 120 1.35 -1.25 -15.41
N GLN A 121 1.54 -0.62 -16.58
CA GLN A 121 0.48 -0.37 -17.54
C GLN A 121 -0.20 -1.66 -17.99
N ARG A 122 0.58 -2.68 -18.32
CA ARG A 122 0.10 -3.99 -18.78
C ARG A 122 -0.65 -4.74 -17.68
N ARG A 123 -0.08 -4.79 -16.46
CA ARG A 123 -0.67 -5.53 -15.34
C ARG A 123 -1.95 -4.90 -14.82
N LEU A 124 -2.02 -3.58 -14.79
CA LEU A 124 -3.17 -2.85 -14.27
C LEU A 124 -4.19 -2.47 -15.36
N SER A 125 -3.85 -2.63 -16.65
CA SER A 125 -4.65 -2.13 -17.77
C SER A 125 -5.05 -0.66 -17.63
N ILE A 126 -4.17 0.14 -17.00
CA ILE A 126 -4.36 1.56 -16.70
C ILE A 126 -3.98 2.43 -17.90
N ALA A 127 -4.68 3.54 -18.10
CA ALA A 127 -4.32 4.52 -19.12
C ALA A 127 -2.95 5.19 -18.79
N SER A 128 -2.11 5.36 -19.80
CA SER A 128 -0.73 5.84 -19.64
C SER A 128 -0.65 7.21 -18.96
N ASN A 129 -1.55 8.14 -19.28
CA ASN A 129 -1.61 9.46 -18.65
C ASN A 129 -1.95 9.39 -17.16
N ILE A 130 -2.85 8.48 -16.75
CA ILE A 130 -3.20 8.28 -15.34
C ILE A 130 -2.02 7.66 -14.59
N LEU A 131 -1.39 6.63 -15.17
CA LEU A 131 -0.21 6.00 -14.57
C LEU A 131 0.93 7.01 -14.40
N ALA A 132 1.26 7.76 -15.46
CA ALA A 132 2.32 8.77 -15.42
C ALA A 132 2.07 9.81 -14.32
N ALA A 133 0.84 10.33 -14.21
CA ALA A 133 0.48 11.30 -13.20
C ALA A 133 0.63 10.72 -11.77
N ARG A 134 0.23 9.46 -11.53
CA ARG A 134 0.37 8.81 -10.22
C ARG A 134 1.83 8.54 -9.86
N LEU A 135 2.62 8.00 -10.79
CA LEU A 135 4.05 7.75 -10.56
C LEU A 135 4.82 9.04 -10.30
N LYS A 136 4.56 10.11 -11.07
CA LYS A 136 5.14 11.44 -10.83
C LYS A 136 4.81 11.94 -9.41
N ARG A 137 3.56 11.80 -8.98
CA ARG A 137 3.14 12.19 -7.63
C ARG A 137 3.84 11.37 -6.54
N PHE A 138 4.01 10.07 -6.72
CA PHE A 138 4.72 9.23 -5.77
C PHE A 138 6.21 9.56 -5.68
N VAL A 139 6.83 9.94 -6.80
CA VAL A 139 8.23 10.42 -6.77
C VAL A 139 8.32 11.76 -6.05
N ALA A 140 7.43 12.70 -6.34
CA ALA A 140 7.39 14.00 -5.65
C ALA A 140 7.11 13.86 -4.14
N ALA A 141 6.29 12.89 -3.72
CA ALA A 141 6.01 12.60 -2.32
C ALA A 141 7.11 11.79 -1.63
N GLY A 142 8.19 11.44 -2.30
CA GLY A 142 9.30 10.64 -1.76
C GLY A 142 8.93 9.18 -1.45
N ILE A 143 7.85 8.66 -2.03
CA ILE A 143 7.42 7.25 -1.87
C ILE A 143 8.18 6.35 -2.83
N LEU A 144 8.36 6.84 -4.06
CA LEU A 144 9.17 6.19 -5.07
C LEU A 144 10.38 7.06 -5.42
N LYS A 145 11.43 6.40 -5.89
CA LYS A 145 12.57 7.03 -6.56
C LYS A 145 12.78 6.39 -7.91
N THR A 146 13.24 7.18 -8.88
CA THR A 146 13.64 6.67 -10.20
C THR A 146 15.09 6.28 -10.22
N ARG A 147 15.42 5.23 -10.96
CA ARG A 147 16.79 4.84 -11.29
C ARG A 147 16.88 4.50 -12.78
N PRO A 148 17.98 4.84 -13.47
CA PRO A 148 18.25 4.31 -14.79
C PRO A 148 18.29 2.78 -14.76
N VAL A 149 17.81 2.14 -15.82
CA VAL A 149 17.96 0.69 -15.98
C VAL A 149 19.42 0.44 -16.40
N PRO A 150 20.15 -0.50 -15.75
CA PRO A 150 21.46 -0.92 -16.23
C PRO A 150 21.36 -1.31 -17.71
N ASP A 151 22.35 -0.94 -18.49
CA ASP A 151 22.46 -1.18 -19.95
C ASP A 151 21.38 -0.53 -20.83
N GLN A 152 20.41 0.18 -20.25
CA GLN A 152 19.35 0.92 -20.95
C GLN A 152 19.10 2.28 -20.28
N PRO A 153 20.02 3.23 -20.32
CA PRO A 153 19.96 4.48 -19.55
C PRO A 153 18.79 5.40 -19.94
N HIS A 154 18.19 5.20 -21.13
CA HIS A 154 16.98 5.89 -21.57
C HIS A 154 15.71 5.36 -20.89
N LEU A 155 15.78 4.22 -20.20
CA LEU A 155 14.68 3.65 -19.42
C LEU A 155 14.90 3.89 -17.93
N SER A 156 13.79 4.12 -17.22
CA SER A 156 13.81 4.29 -15.77
C SER A 156 13.01 3.22 -15.06
N GLU A 157 13.51 2.79 -13.92
CA GLU A 157 12.81 1.98 -12.94
C GLU A 157 12.29 2.83 -11.78
N TYR A 158 11.12 2.48 -11.28
CA TYR A 158 10.55 3.02 -10.05
C TYR A 158 10.83 2.08 -8.89
N ARG A 159 11.47 2.57 -7.84
CA ARG A 159 11.80 1.79 -6.65
C ARG A 159 11.24 2.45 -5.40
N MET A 160 10.70 1.66 -4.51
CA MET A 160 10.21 2.16 -3.22
C MET A 160 11.36 2.69 -2.37
N THR A 161 11.10 3.81 -1.70
CA THR A 161 11.95 4.35 -0.63
C THR A 161 11.58 3.71 0.71
N GLU A 162 12.26 4.06 1.79
CA GLU A 162 11.85 3.64 3.15
C GLU A 162 10.45 4.15 3.50
N LYS A 163 10.14 5.39 3.15
CA LYS A 163 8.79 5.97 3.27
C LYS A 163 7.74 5.15 2.51
N GLY A 164 8.08 4.71 1.30
CA GLY A 164 7.22 3.84 0.50
C GLY A 164 7.07 2.44 1.11
N MET A 165 8.16 1.85 1.56
CA MET A 165 8.14 0.53 2.21
C MET A 165 7.29 0.52 3.48
N ALA A 166 7.30 1.61 4.24
CA ALA A 166 6.48 1.74 5.45
C ALA A 166 4.95 1.68 5.19
N LEU A 167 4.49 1.84 3.95
CA LEU A 167 3.09 1.62 3.58
C LEU A 167 2.64 0.16 3.68
N TYR A 168 3.56 -0.81 3.79
CA TYR A 168 3.29 -2.24 3.64
C TYR A 168 2.20 -2.78 4.57
N ALA A 169 2.15 -2.28 5.81
CA ALA A 169 1.18 -2.72 6.80
C ALA A 169 -0.29 -2.44 6.38
N ILE A 170 -0.52 -1.43 5.55
CA ILE A 170 -1.87 -1.04 5.11
C ILE A 170 -2.45 -2.07 4.14
N PRO A 171 -1.82 -2.38 2.98
CA PRO A 171 -2.34 -3.41 2.07
C PRO A 171 -2.43 -4.78 2.73
N LEU A 172 -1.51 -5.16 3.62
CA LEU A 172 -1.60 -6.43 4.33
C LEU A 172 -2.84 -6.52 5.22
N ALA A 173 -3.14 -5.47 5.99
CA ALA A 173 -4.32 -5.45 6.83
C ALA A 173 -5.62 -5.50 6.00
N ILE A 174 -5.63 -4.89 4.81
CA ILE A 174 -6.77 -4.94 3.89
C ILE A 174 -6.89 -6.34 3.26
N ILE A 175 -5.77 -6.97 2.87
CA ILE A 175 -5.77 -8.34 2.36
C ILE A 175 -6.32 -9.29 3.41
N ALA A 176 -5.80 -9.25 4.64
CA ALA A 176 -6.27 -10.09 5.73
C ALA A 176 -7.77 -9.92 6.02
N TRP A 177 -8.28 -8.69 5.93
CA TRP A 177 -9.71 -8.44 6.05
C TRP A 177 -10.48 -9.03 4.85
N GLY A 178 -9.99 -8.84 3.62
CA GLY A 178 -10.60 -9.38 2.41
C GLY A 178 -10.64 -10.91 2.41
N ASP A 179 -9.56 -11.55 2.80
CA ASP A 179 -9.47 -13.02 2.89
C ASP A 179 -10.45 -13.58 3.93
N LYS A 180 -10.61 -12.88 5.05
CA LYS A 180 -11.56 -13.30 6.10
C LYS A 180 -13.04 -13.14 5.71
N TRP A 181 -13.37 -12.10 4.96
CA TRP A 181 -14.78 -11.70 4.78
C TRP A 181 -15.31 -11.80 3.35
N LEU A 182 -14.41 -11.89 2.35
CA LEU A 182 -14.75 -11.88 0.92
C LEU A 182 -14.20 -13.09 0.17
N ALA A 183 -13.36 -13.93 0.79
CA ALA A 183 -12.88 -15.13 0.12
C ALA A 183 -14.02 -16.10 -0.15
N ASP A 184 -13.95 -16.75 -1.30
CA ASP A 184 -14.82 -17.85 -1.68
C ASP A 184 -14.24 -19.21 -1.20
N ASP A 185 -14.94 -20.29 -1.51
CA ASP A 185 -14.55 -21.66 -1.13
C ASP A 185 -13.19 -22.09 -1.70
N LYS A 186 -12.64 -21.36 -2.67
CA LYS A 186 -11.31 -21.60 -3.25
C LYS A 186 -10.18 -21.02 -2.40
N GLY A 187 -10.53 -20.31 -1.33
CA GLY A 187 -9.58 -19.68 -0.41
C GLY A 187 -8.99 -18.37 -0.94
N PRO A 188 -7.98 -17.83 -0.24
CA PRO A 188 -7.43 -16.52 -0.56
C PRO A 188 -6.79 -16.49 -1.96
N PRO A 189 -7.04 -15.42 -2.74
CA PRO A 189 -6.52 -15.27 -4.09
C PRO A 189 -5.01 -15.01 -4.13
N LEU A 190 -4.44 -14.61 -3.00
CA LEU A 190 -3.04 -14.26 -2.85
C LEU A 190 -2.46 -15.02 -1.66
N ILE A 191 -1.31 -15.67 -1.89
CA ILE A 191 -0.54 -16.31 -0.83
C ILE A 191 0.71 -15.48 -0.59
N LEU A 192 0.96 -15.16 0.67
CA LEU A 192 2.15 -14.46 1.12
C LEU A 192 2.99 -15.41 1.97
N THR A 193 4.24 -15.63 1.57
CA THR A 193 5.17 -16.51 2.29
C THR A 193 6.29 -15.66 2.88
N HIS A 194 6.53 -15.80 4.17
CA HIS A 194 7.68 -15.21 4.85
C HIS A 194 8.92 -16.03 4.50
N LYS A 195 9.89 -15.44 3.81
CA LYS A 195 11.05 -16.19 3.27
C LYS A 195 11.93 -16.75 4.35
N SER A 196 12.10 -16.04 5.46
CA SER A 196 12.99 -16.44 6.56
C SER A 196 12.55 -17.73 7.25
N CYS A 197 11.25 -18.02 7.34
CA CYS A 197 10.74 -19.26 7.97
C CYS A 197 9.97 -20.18 7.03
N GLY A 198 9.66 -19.74 5.80
CA GLY A 198 8.95 -20.52 4.79
C GLY A 198 7.43 -20.64 5.02
N HIS A 199 6.86 -20.06 6.08
CA HIS A 199 5.42 -20.12 6.38
C HIS A 199 4.61 -19.07 5.63
N THR A 200 3.34 -19.36 5.38
CA THR A 200 2.38 -18.52 4.65
C THR A 200 1.43 -17.82 5.60
#